data_da77a2cb6b84dd4b3f3e38e7655b008b
#
_entry.id   da77a2cb6b84dd4b3f3e38e7655b008b
#
_cell.length_a   1.000
_cell.length_b   1.000
_cell.length_c   1.000
_cell.angle_alpha   90.00
_cell.angle_beta   90.00
_cell.angle_gamma   90.00
#
_symmetry.space_group_name_H-M   'P 1'
#
loop_
_entity.id
_entity.type
_entity.pdbx_description
1 polymer ?
#
loop_
_entity_poly.entity_id
_entity_poly.type
_entity_poly.pdbx_seq_one_letter_code
_entity_poly.pdbx_strand_id
1 'polypeptide(L)'
;MACGPVGWVYSRPVSNDRDMVDSGSDSVVVAAAPDRCYAVASAFEQYPTWARDVKEAIVLDRDAKGRPSSVEYRASALGRSTHFILQYDYSQAPRRLSWHMIDGDIMRSIRGAYTFDQVAEGTRVSYDLAIELVIPLPGFVKRRAEMRILSTLKELKAQIES
;
A
#
# COMPACT_ATOMS: atom_id res chain seq x y z
N MET A 1 -15.85 20.93 10.45
CA MET A 1 -15.71 20.29 10.80
C MET A 1 -14.79 19.39 10.55
N ALA A 2 -14.03 19.28 10.73
CA ALA A 2 -12.98 18.58 10.59
C ALA A 2 -13.06 17.23 10.80
N CYS A 3 -14.00 16.77 10.51
CA CYS A 3 -14.06 15.51 10.84
C CYS A 3 -13.36 14.60 10.05
N GLY A 4 -13.00 14.93 8.96
CA GLY A 4 -12.40 14.02 8.12
C GLY A 4 -11.38 13.12 8.70
N PRO A 5 -10.39 13.67 9.13
CA PRO A 5 -9.27 12.88 9.53
C PRO A 5 -9.59 12.07 10.70
N VAL A 6 -10.49 12.53 11.42
CA VAL A 6 -10.69 11.90 12.54
C VAL A 6 -11.39 10.66 12.33
N GLY A 7 -12.21 10.63 11.46
CA GLY A 7 -12.97 9.50 11.27
C GLY A 7 -12.18 8.25 11.13
N TRP A 8 -11.04 8.37 10.69
CA TRP A 8 -10.31 7.32 10.47
C TRP A 8 -9.94 6.62 11.62
N VAL A 9 -9.54 7.27 12.54
CA VAL A 9 -8.98 6.71 13.62
C VAL A 9 -9.89 5.80 14.24
N TYR A 10 -11.08 6.00 14.10
CA TYR A 10 -11.88 5.24 14.73
C TYR A 10 -12.21 4.07 14.29
N SER A 11 -12.00 3.84 13.30
CA SER A 11 -12.25 2.69 12.75
C SER A 11 -11.83 1.65 13.62
N ARG A 12 -11.41 1.80 14.73
CA ARG A 12 -10.89 0.88 15.39
C ARG A 12 -11.70 0.35 16.24
N PRO A 13 -12.10 -0.50 16.21
CA PRO A 13 -12.92 -1.04 16.89
C PRO A 13 -12.51 -1.82 17.86
N VAL A 14 -13.18 -2.11 18.49
CA VAL A 14 -13.00 -2.79 19.33
C VAL A 14 -12.70 -4.04 19.04
N SER A 15 -11.96 -4.42 19.10
CA SER A 15 -11.49 -5.55 18.84
C SER A 15 -12.17 -6.67 19.23
N ASN A 16 -12.63 -7.28 18.49
CA ASN A 16 -13.23 -8.33 18.70
C ASN A 16 -12.27 -9.31 18.21
N ASP A 17 -11.95 -10.28 18.85
CA ASP A 17 -10.99 -11.23 18.43
C ASP A 17 -11.32 -11.77 17.10
N ARG A 18 -12.47 -11.53 16.58
CA ARG A 18 -12.77 -12.12 15.38
C ARG A 18 -12.36 -11.25 14.29
N ASP A 19 -12.01 -10.02 14.54
CA ASP A 19 -11.61 -9.18 13.53
C ASP A 19 -10.26 -9.55 13.10
N MET A 20 -10.05 -10.04 11.93
CA MET A 20 -8.76 -10.37 11.42
C MET A 20 -8.19 -9.25 10.61
N VAL A 21 -8.62 -8.04 10.84
CA VAL A 21 -8.12 -6.88 10.14
C VAL A 21 -6.86 -6.38 10.83
N ASP A 22 -5.79 -6.26 10.07
CA ASP A 22 -4.55 -5.71 10.56
C ASP A 22 -4.29 -4.44 9.76
N SER A 23 -4.10 -3.33 10.44
CA SER A 23 -3.92 -2.06 9.75
C SER A 23 -2.83 -1.23 10.39
N GLY A 24 -2.23 -0.37 9.63
CA GLY A 24 -1.19 0.53 10.11
C GLY A 24 -0.97 1.67 9.15
N SER A 25 -0.21 2.65 9.60
CA SER A 25 0.16 3.81 8.83
C SER A 25 1.52 4.27 9.26
N ASP A 26 2.30 4.75 8.34
CA ASP A 26 3.60 5.36 8.64
C ASP A 26 3.98 6.30 7.50
N SER A 27 5.06 7.04 7.67
CA SER A 27 5.52 7.95 6.65
C SER A 27 7.02 8.09 6.67
N VAL A 28 7.58 8.59 5.57
CA VAL A 28 9.01 8.82 5.45
C VAL A 28 9.19 10.09 4.62
N VAL A 29 10.24 10.83 4.88
CA VAL A 29 10.56 12.01 4.08
C VAL A 29 11.60 11.62 3.02
N VAL A 30 11.31 11.94 1.77
CA VAL A 30 12.12 11.58 0.64
C VAL A 30 12.67 12.84 0.00
N ALA A 31 13.96 12.84 -0.35
CA ALA A 31 14.61 14.01 -0.93
C ALA A 31 14.33 14.05 -2.42
N ALA A 32 13.09 14.26 -2.79
CA ALA A 32 12.66 14.37 -4.18
C ALA A 32 11.30 15.06 -4.21
N ALA A 33 10.95 15.64 -5.34
CA ALA A 33 9.67 16.32 -5.50
C ALA A 33 8.51 15.31 -5.51
N PRO A 34 7.31 15.74 -5.15
CA PRO A 34 6.15 14.84 -5.12
C PRO A 34 5.89 14.13 -6.46
N ASP A 35 6.13 14.80 -7.57
CA ASP A 35 5.90 14.19 -8.88
C ASP A 35 6.79 12.99 -9.10
N ARG A 36 8.03 13.07 -8.66
CA ARG A 36 8.97 11.96 -8.80
C ARG A 36 8.54 10.81 -7.89
N CYS A 37 8.10 11.13 -6.69
CA CYS A 37 7.65 10.11 -5.74
C CYS A 37 6.44 9.38 -6.31
N TYR A 38 5.49 10.13 -6.86
CA TYR A 38 4.30 9.55 -7.46
C TYR A 38 4.68 8.68 -8.65
N ALA A 39 5.59 9.14 -9.49
CA ALA A 39 5.98 8.40 -10.68
C ALA A 39 6.58 7.04 -10.32
N VAL A 40 7.42 6.99 -9.31
CA VAL A 40 8.04 5.73 -8.89
C VAL A 40 7.00 4.84 -8.23
N ALA A 41 6.15 5.39 -7.37
CA ALA A 41 5.16 4.61 -6.65
C ALA A 41 4.08 4.05 -7.58
N SER A 42 3.81 4.72 -8.71
CA SER A 42 2.79 4.27 -9.64
C SER A 42 3.34 3.41 -10.77
N ALA A 43 4.64 3.17 -10.83
CA ALA A 43 5.24 2.32 -11.84
C ALA A 43 5.22 0.87 -11.34
N PHE A 44 4.03 0.28 -11.30
CA PHE A 44 3.81 -1.01 -10.65
C PHE A 44 4.60 -2.14 -11.28
N GLU A 45 4.79 -2.10 -12.58
CA GLU A 45 5.52 -3.17 -13.26
C GLU A 45 6.99 -3.20 -12.84
N GLN A 46 7.50 -2.13 -12.27
CA GLN A 46 8.87 -2.08 -11.82
C GLN A 46 9.06 -2.56 -10.37
N TYR A 47 7.96 -2.78 -9.65
CA TYR A 47 8.05 -3.18 -8.24
C TYR A 47 8.92 -4.41 -8.01
N PRO A 48 8.90 -5.44 -8.85
CA PRO A 48 9.77 -6.58 -8.61
C PRO A 48 11.26 -6.24 -8.61
N THR A 49 11.64 -5.12 -9.20
CA THR A 49 13.06 -4.75 -9.27
C THR A 49 13.55 -4.11 -7.96
N TRP A 50 12.66 -3.58 -7.13
CA TRP A 50 13.10 -2.89 -5.91
C TRP A 50 12.32 -3.29 -4.65
N ALA A 51 11.10 -3.76 -4.78
CA ALA A 51 10.31 -4.14 -3.62
C ALA A 51 10.55 -5.62 -3.35
N ARG A 52 11.31 -5.88 -2.30
CA ARG A 52 11.78 -7.24 -2.02
C ARG A 52 10.69 -8.30 -2.01
N ASP A 53 9.56 -8.00 -1.45
CA ASP A 53 8.50 -8.99 -1.31
C ASP A 53 7.66 -9.18 -2.56
N VAL A 54 7.78 -8.33 -3.55
CA VAL A 54 7.00 -8.42 -4.78
C VAL A 54 7.79 -9.21 -5.80
N LYS A 55 7.27 -10.35 -6.22
CA LYS A 55 7.96 -11.22 -7.18
C LYS A 55 7.51 -10.98 -8.60
N GLU A 56 6.25 -10.66 -8.79
CA GLU A 56 5.71 -10.35 -10.12
C GLU A 56 4.65 -9.28 -10.02
N ALA A 57 4.56 -8.45 -11.02
CA ALA A 57 3.52 -7.44 -11.13
C ALA A 57 3.11 -7.35 -12.60
N ILE A 58 1.90 -7.71 -12.93
CA ILE A 58 1.39 -7.76 -14.30
C ILE A 58 0.17 -6.87 -14.41
N VAL A 59 0.22 -5.90 -15.30
CA VAL A 59 -0.91 -5.00 -15.53
C VAL A 59 -1.96 -5.77 -16.33
N LEU A 60 -3.16 -5.90 -15.78
CA LEU A 60 -4.23 -6.61 -16.44
C LEU A 60 -5.09 -5.66 -17.29
N ASP A 61 -5.41 -4.48 -16.75
CA ASP A 61 -6.23 -3.51 -17.45
C ASP A 61 -5.67 -2.12 -17.29
N ARG A 62 -6.01 -1.24 -18.21
CA ARG A 62 -5.62 0.15 -18.15
C ARG A 62 -6.86 1.02 -18.33
N ASP A 63 -6.84 2.21 -17.73
CA ASP A 63 -7.96 3.13 -17.84
C ASP A 63 -7.85 3.92 -19.16
N ALA A 64 -8.78 4.84 -19.38
CA ALA A 64 -8.83 5.62 -20.61
C ALA A 64 -7.58 6.48 -20.83
N LYS A 65 -6.85 6.78 -19.75
CA LYS A 65 -5.62 7.55 -19.85
C LYS A 65 -4.39 6.66 -19.94
N GLY A 66 -4.56 5.36 -20.05
CA GLY A 66 -3.46 4.42 -20.17
C GLY A 66 -2.82 4.04 -18.84
N ARG A 67 -3.39 4.44 -17.71
CA ARG A 67 -2.83 4.12 -16.41
C ARG A 67 -3.28 2.74 -15.98
N PRO A 68 -2.42 1.95 -15.30
CA PRO A 68 -2.83 0.63 -14.84
C PRO A 68 -4.01 0.72 -13.89
N SER A 69 -5.14 0.14 -14.26
CA SER A 69 -6.32 0.16 -13.41
C SER A 69 -6.40 -1.10 -12.55
N SER A 70 -5.95 -2.25 -13.07
CA SER A 70 -5.84 -3.44 -12.25
C SER A 70 -4.50 -4.12 -12.48
N VAL A 71 -3.88 -4.59 -11.43
CA VAL A 71 -2.56 -5.21 -11.47
C VAL A 71 -2.57 -6.48 -10.65
N GLU A 72 -2.03 -7.54 -11.24
CA GLU A 72 -1.94 -8.82 -10.59
C GLU A 72 -0.57 -8.97 -9.98
N TYR A 73 -0.51 -9.35 -8.73
CA TYR A 73 0.74 -9.47 -8.01
C TYR A 73 0.96 -10.88 -7.50
N ARG A 74 2.22 -11.31 -7.51
CA ARG A 74 2.64 -12.44 -6.74
C ARG A 74 3.67 -11.91 -5.75
N ALA A 75 3.46 -12.17 -4.49
CA ALA A 75 4.30 -11.60 -3.43
C ALA A 75 4.55 -12.63 -2.34
N SER A 76 5.58 -12.37 -1.53
CA SER A 76 5.85 -13.19 -0.37
C SER A 76 5.13 -12.58 0.82
N ALA A 77 4.36 -13.36 1.51
CA ALA A 77 3.66 -12.89 2.71
C ALA A 77 3.51 -14.04 3.69
N LEU A 78 3.80 -13.79 4.93
CA LEU A 78 3.62 -14.78 5.99
C LEU A 78 4.36 -16.08 5.70
N GLY A 79 5.53 -15.97 5.11
CA GLY A 79 6.35 -17.13 4.84
C GLY A 79 5.91 -17.95 3.63
N ARG A 80 5.03 -17.45 2.82
CA ARG A 80 4.56 -18.18 1.64
C ARG A 80 4.31 -17.23 0.48
N SER A 81 4.14 -17.79 -0.69
CA SER A 81 3.77 -17.03 -1.86
C SER A 81 2.28 -16.76 -1.84
N THR A 82 1.88 -15.57 -2.15
CA THR A 82 0.48 -15.19 -2.23
C THR A 82 0.22 -14.47 -3.54
N HIS A 83 -0.98 -14.59 -4.03
CA HIS A 83 -1.40 -14.00 -5.29
C HIS A 83 -2.62 -13.13 -5.04
N PHE A 84 -2.63 -11.95 -5.60
CA PHE A 84 -3.78 -11.05 -5.46
C PHE A 84 -3.81 -10.04 -6.60
N ILE A 85 -4.98 -9.45 -6.80
CA ILE A 85 -5.19 -8.43 -7.82
C ILE A 85 -5.70 -7.18 -7.13
N LEU A 86 -5.06 -6.05 -7.41
CA LEU A 86 -5.45 -4.76 -6.85
C LEU A 86 -6.05 -3.86 -7.93
N GLN A 87 -7.10 -3.14 -7.55
CA GLN A 87 -7.73 -2.14 -8.39
C GLN A 87 -7.26 -0.79 -7.88
N TYR A 88 -6.77 0.07 -8.77
CA TYR A 88 -6.23 1.37 -8.39
C TYR A 88 -7.20 2.51 -8.66
N ASP A 89 -7.21 3.50 -7.78
CA ASP A 89 -8.07 4.65 -7.87
C ASP A 89 -7.20 5.88 -8.07
N TYR A 90 -7.33 6.55 -9.20
CA TYR A 90 -6.54 7.72 -9.54
C TYR A 90 -7.31 9.02 -9.37
N SER A 91 -8.48 8.98 -8.73
CA SER A 91 -9.32 10.17 -8.61
C SER A 91 -8.66 11.32 -7.88
N GLN A 92 -7.66 11.04 -7.04
CA GLN A 92 -6.94 12.07 -6.31
C GLN A 92 -5.47 12.14 -6.73
N ALA A 93 -5.13 11.57 -7.87
CA ALA A 93 -3.76 11.64 -8.38
C ALA A 93 -3.42 13.06 -8.78
N PRO A 94 -2.18 13.48 -8.63
CA PRO A 94 -1.04 12.72 -8.18
C PRO A 94 -0.79 12.83 -6.68
N ARG A 95 -1.62 13.50 -5.94
CA ARG A 95 -1.39 13.68 -4.52
C ARG A 95 -1.62 12.38 -3.75
N ARG A 96 -2.59 11.60 -4.19
CA ARG A 96 -2.94 10.38 -3.47
C ARG A 96 -3.22 9.27 -4.47
N LEU A 97 -2.73 8.08 -4.18
CA LEU A 97 -2.97 6.90 -4.98
C LEU A 97 -3.48 5.82 -4.05
N SER A 98 -4.69 5.35 -4.27
CA SER A 98 -5.27 4.34 -3.39
C SER A 98 -5.65 3.09 -4.15
N TRP A 99 -5.87 2.00 -3.44
CA TRP A 99 -6.19 0.73 -4.06
C TRP A 99 -6.99 -0.17 -3.13
N HIS A 100 -7.66 -1.15 -3.73
CA HIS A 100 -8.31 -2.21 -2.96
C HIS A 100 -8.20 -3.51 -3.75
N MET A 101 -8.20 -4.62 -3.04
CA MET A 101 -8.10 -5.94 -3.66
C MET A 101 -9.43 -6.35 -4.26
N ILE A 102 -9.39 -6.93 -5.45
CA ILE A 102 -10.58 -7.46 -6.09
C ILE A 102 -10.52 -8.98 -6.19
N ASP A 103 -9.36 -9.59 -5.99
CA ASP A 103 -9.22 -11.04 -5.94
C ASP A 103 -7.94 -11.41 -5.20
N GLY A 104 -7.92 -12.53 -4.53
CA GLY A 104 -6.74 -12.98 -3.80
C GLY A 104 -6.94 -14.36 -3.20
N ASP A 105 -5.82 -15.02 -2.85
CA ASP A 105 -5.87 -16.38 -2.34
C ASP A 105 -5.90 -16.46 -0.81
N ILE A 106 -4.96 -15.88 -0.10
CA ILE A 106 -4.94 -15.99 1.36
C ILE A 106 -5.46 -14.74 2.06
N MET A 107 -5.68 -13.67 1.31
CA MET A 107 -6.20 -12.44 1.87
C MET A 107 -7.66 -12.32 1.54
N ARG A 108 -8.44 -11.81 2.47
CA ARG A 108 -9.84 -11.54 2.22
C ARG A 108 -9.99 -10.13 1.67
N SER A 109 -9.17 -9.23 2.13
CA SER A 109 -9.23 -7.84 1.71
C SER A 109 -7.88 -7.18 1.88
N ILE A 110 -7.54 -6.27 0.99
CA ILE A 110 -6.39 -5.39 1.09
C ILE A 110 -6.88 -4.02 0.67
N ARG A 111 -6.55 -3.00 1.46
CA ARG A 111 -6.82 -1.63 1.07
C ARG A 111 -5.62 -0.83 1.44
N GLY A 112 -5.26 0.10 0.63
CA GLY A 112 -4.11 0.93 0.93
C GLY A 112 -4.11 2.24 0.19
N ALA A 113 -3.19 3.11 0.57
CA ALA A 113 -3.00 4.38 -0.11
C ALA A 113 -1.63 4.95 0.17
N TYR A 114 -1.08 5.62 -0.83
CA TYR A 114 0.06 6.49 -0.64
C TYR A 114 -0.45 7.93 -0.72
N THR A 115 0.11 8.81 0.08
CA THR A 115 -0.15 10.24 -0.02
C THR A 115 1.21 10.94 -0.13
N PHE A 116 1.31 11.92 -1.02
CA PHE A 116 2.56 12.61 -1.29
C PHE A 116 2.39 14.07 -0.98
N ASP A 117 2.98 14.54 0.12
CA ASP A 117 2.86 15.93 0.57
C ASP A 117 4.20 16.63 0.48
N GLN A 118 4.23 17.78 -0.17
CA GLN A 118 5.47 18.52 -0.27
C GLN A 118 5.87 19.07 1.09
N VAL A 119 7.13 18.93 1.46
CA VAL A 119 7.69 19.47 2.69
C VAL A 119 8.99 20.17 2.36
N ALA A 120 9.60 20.82 3.33
CA ALA A 120 10.81 21.60 3.09
C ALA A 120 11.93 20.73 2.53
N GLU A 121 12.07 19.51 2.99
CA GLU A 121 13.14 18.62 2.58
C GLU A 121 12.83 17.80 1.33
N GLY A 122 11.64 17.93 0.78
CA GLY A 122 11.23 17.16 -0.39
C GLY A 122 9.78 16.74 -0.31
N THR A 123 9.53 15.50 -0.04
CA THR A 123 8.16 14.96 0.03
C THR A 123 8.02 14.04 1.23
N ARG A 124 6.92 14.21 1.97
CA ARG A 124 6.53 13.22 2.96
C ARG A 124 5.64 12.22 2.25
N VAL A 125 6.08 10.99 2.19
CA VAL A 125 5.30 9.90 1.61
C VAL A 125 4.66 9.15 2.76
N SER A 126 3.35 9.12 2.79
CA SER A 126 2.60 8.40 3.82
C SER A 126 2.00 7.16 3.20
N TYR A 127 1.96 6.09 3.96
CA TYR A 127 1.46 4.80 3.48
C TYR A 127 0.49 4.25 4.51
N ASP A 128 -0.74 4.03 4.09
CA ASP A 128 -1.77 3.43 4.93
C ASP A 128 -2.08 2.06 4.37
N LEU A 129 -2.19 1.07 5.21
CA LEU A 129 -2.47 -0.29 4.76
C LEU A 129 -3.40 -1.01 5.73
N ALA A 130 -4.41 -1.68 5.21
CA ALA A 130 -5.30 -2.54 6.00
C ALA A 130 -5.44 -3.86 5.27
N ILE A 131 -5.20 -4.95 5.97
CA ILE A 131 -5.26 -6.30 5.40
C ILE A 131 -6.16 -7.15 6.28
N GLU A 132 -7.01 -7.92 5.63
CA GLU A 132 -7.83 -8.90 6.33
C GLU A 132 -7.51 -10.27 5.76
N LEU A 133 -7.27 -11.25 6.62
CA LEU A 133 -6.90 -12.59 6.19
C LEU A 133 -8.11 -13.51 6.22
N VAL A 134 -8.05 -14.55 5.40
CA VAL A 134 -9.11 -15.51 5.37
C VAL A 134 -9.09 -16.37 6.63
N ILE A 135 -7.91 -16.60 7.19
CA ILE A 135 -7.74 -17.45 8.36
C ILE A 135 -7.28 -16.62 9.53
N PRO A 136 -7.80 -16.83 10.74
CA PRO A 136 -7.34 -16.09 11.89
C PRO A 136 -5.89 -16.42 12.18
N LEU A 137 -5.12 -15.43 12.50
CA LEU A 137 -3.72 -15.62 12.83
C LEU A 137 -3.44 -15.07 14.22
N PRO A 138 -2.38 -15.56 14.85
CA PRO A 138 -2.03 -15.07 16.16
C PRO A 138 -1.78 -13.58 16.18
N GLY A 139 -1.94 -12.98 17.33
CA GLY A 139 -1.84 -11.53 17.46
C GLY A 139 -0.54 -10.91 17.00
N PHE A 140 0.57 -11.68 17.02
CA PHE A 140 1.83 -11.10 16.61
C PHE A 140 1.84 -10.70 15.14
N VAL A 141 0.83 -11.10 14.38
CA VAL A 141 0.78 -10.75 12.97
C VAL A 141 0.61 -9.24 12.80
N LYS A 142 0.02 -8.54 13.75
CA LYS A 142 -0.13 -7.13 13.64
C LYS A 142 1.19 -6.45 13.49
N ARG A 143 2.20 -6.90 14.20
CA ARG A 143 3.47 -6.28 14.08
C ARG A 143 4.04 -6.48 12.72
N ARG A 144 3.67 -7.58 12.04
CA ARG A 144 4.21 -7.83 10.73
C ARG A 144 3.71 -6.84 9.69
N ALA A 145 2.44 -6.44 9.80
CA ALA A 145 1.91 -5.45 8.86
C ALA A 145 2.63 -4.12 9.05
N GLU A 146 2.84 -3.70 10.29
CA GLU A 146 3.55 -2.46 10.56
C GLU A 146 4.97 -2.52 10.04
N MET A 147 5.64 -3.64 10.25
CA MET A 147 7.01 -3.80 9.77
C MET A 147 7.07 -3.81 8.25
N ARG A 148 6.03 -4.37 7.60
CA ARG A 148 5.99 -4.41 6.16
C ARG A 148 5.80 -3.00 5.60
N ILE A 149 4.96 -2.18 6.23
CA ILE A 149 4.77 -0.81 5.81
C ILE A 149 6.09 -0.05 5.90
N LEU A 150 6.79 -0.20 7.00
CA LEU A 150 8.02 0.51 7.20
C LEU A 150 9.08 0.03 6.21
N SER A 151 9.16 -1.27 5.96
CA SER A 151 10.10 -1.83 5.01
C SER A 151 9.80 -1.33 3.59
N THR A 152 8.55 -1.30 3.20
CA THR A 152 8.15 -0.83 1.89
C THR A 152 8.48 0.64 1.71
N LEU A 153 8.24 1.46 2.74
CA LEU A 153 8.58 2.87 2.67
C LEU A 153 10.08 3.09 2.53
N LYS A 154 10.90 2.29 3.21
CA LYS A 154 12.34 2.40 3.10
C LYS A 154 12.81 2.01 1.70
N GLU A 155 12.23 0.95 1.14
CA GLU A 155 12.60 0.51 -0.19
C GLU A 155 12.16 1.52 -1.25
N LEU A 156 10.98 2.09 -1.08
CA LEU A 156 10.47 3.10 -1.99
C LEU A 156 11.36 4.35 -1.93
N LYS A 157 11.73 4.79 -0.73
CA LYS A 157 12.60 5.94 -0.56
C LYS A 157 13.95 5.69 -1.26
N ALA A 158 14.53 4.53 -1.06
CA ALA A 158 15.80 4.20 -1.69
C ALA A 158 15.69 4.22 -3.22
N GLN A 159 14.60 3.71 -3.74
CA GLN A 159 14.39 3.69 -5.17
C GLN A 159 14.20 5.11 -5.73
N ILE A 160 13.45 5.94 -5.05
CA ILE A 160 13.20 7.31 -5.51
C ILE A 160 14.49 8.13 -5.47
N GLU A 161 15.29 7.93 -4.46
CA GLU A 161 16.52 8.71 -4.27
C GLU A 161 17.71 8.17 -5.04
N SER A 162 17.58 7.04 -5.70
CA SER A 162 18.70 6.45 -6.43
C SER A 162 19.05 7.16 -7.74
#